data_cd9cbaef8e72ddefe64a3e041456eb90
#
_entry.id   cd9cbaef8e72ddefe64a3e041456eb90
#
_cell.length_a   1.000
_cell.length_b   1.000
_cell.length_c   1.000
_cell.angle_alpha   90.00
_cell.angle_beta   90.00
_cell.angle_gamma   90.00
#
_symmetry.space_group_name_H-M   'P 1'
#
loop_
_entity.id
_entity.type
_entity.pdbx_description
1 polymer ?
#
loop_
_entity_poly.entity_id
_entity_poly.type
_entity_poly.pdbx_seq_one_letter_code
_entity_poly.pdbx_strand_id
1 'polypeptide(L)'
;KLAIHLAKKLNGEIINADSMQVYKEFRILSSRPSNSEIKKAKHHLYGLISVKKYFSAGDWLKEVKKKIKLSLKNKKLPIIVGGTGLYFNTITKGISKIPDIDSRTRAKVRNLFNKLGYQKFYEKLLILDPKIKNKILPSDSQRTQRAYEVKLKTKKSLLDWIANTKSDFLDYDIKKI
;
A
#
# COMPACT_ATOMS: atom_id res chain seq x y z
N LYS A 1 6.43 -20.95 6.64
CA LYS A 1 6.84 -21.85 7.76
C LYS A 1 7.37 -21.04 8.94
N LEU A 2 8.34 -20.12 8.77
CA LEU A 2 8.91 -19.29 9.85
C LEU A 2 7.83 -18.51 10.63
N ALA A 3 6.93 -17.82 9.93
CA ALA A 3 5.87 -17.03 10.56
C ALA A 3 4.96 -17.87 11.48
N ILE A 4 4.62 -19.09 11.07
CA ILE A 4 3.81 -20.03 11.90
C ILE A 4 4.60 -20.46 13.14
N HIS A 5 5.90 -20.73 12.98
CA HIS A 5 6.77 -21.07 14.12
C HIS A 5 6.81 -19.92 15.13
N LEU A 6 7.05 -18.70 14.67
CA LEU A 6 7.05 -17.50 15.51
C LEU A 6 5.69 -17.26 16.17
N ALA A 7 4.59 -17.41 15.41
CA ALA A 7 3.25 -17.24 15.96
C ALA A 7 2.96 -18.22 17.12
N LYS A 8 3.40 -19.48 17.00
CA LYS A 8 3.27 -20.45 18.08
C LYS A 8 4.15 -20.10 19.29
N LYS A 9 5.43 -19.79 19.03
CA LYS A 9 6.43 -19.52 20.08
C LYS A 9 6.13 -18.24 20.87
N LEU A 10 5.63 -17.21 20.17
CA LEU A 10 5.43 -15.85 20.72
C LEU A 10 3.96 -15.53 20.99
N ASN A 11 3.08 -16.52 20.98
CA ASN A 11 1.64 -16.31 21.16
C ASN A 11 1.08 -15.25 20.17
N GLY A 12 1.46 -15.35 18.89
CA GLY A 12 1.17 -14.34 17.87
C GLY A 12 0.03 -14.71 16.90
N GLU A 13 -0.39 -13.72 16.13
CA GLU A 13 -1.31 -13.84 15.00
C GLU A 13 -0.64 -13.29 13.73
N ILE A 14 -0.83 -13.99 12.60
CA ILE A 14 -0.20 -13.63 11.32
C ILE A 14 -1.11 -12.68 10.56
N ILE A 15 -0.54 -11.58 10.03
CA ILE A 15 -1.25 -10.58 9.25
C ILE A 15 -0.57 -10.45 7.88
N ASN A 16 -1.35 -10.64 6.82
CA ASN A 16 -0.84 -10.60 5.44
C ASN A 16 -0.39 -9.20 5.01
N ALA A 17 0.81 -9.10 4.45
CA ALA A 17 1.36 -7.94 3.76
C ALA A 17 1.77 -8.24 2.32
N ASP A 18 1.04 -9.11 1.64
CA ASP A 18 1.18 -9.37 0.22
C ASP A 18 -0.06 -8.91 -0.53
N SER A 19 0.14 -8.04 -1.54
CA SER A 19 -0.94 -7.41 -2.30
C SER A 19 -1.71 -8.39 -3.21
N MET A 20 -1.13 -9.53 -3.57
CA MET A 20 -1.81 -10.55 -4.37
C MET A 20 -2.62 -11.50 -3.49
N GLN A 21 -2.15 -11.77 -2.29
CA GLN A 21 -2.81 -12.70 -1.37
C GLN A 21 -4.07 -12.12 -0.69
N VAL A 22 -4.35 -10.82 -0.87
CA VAL A 22 -5.59 -10.19 -0.41
C VAL A 22 -6.82 -10.60 -1.23
N TYR A 23 -6.64 -11.06 -2.48
CA TYR A 23 -7.73 -11.41 -3.38
C TYR A 23 -8.24 -12.83 -3.15
N LYS A 24 -9.58 -12.98 -3.11
CA LYS A 24 -10.24 -14.28 -2.86
C LYS A 24 -9.93 -15.30 -3.94
N GLU A 25 -9.98 -14.87 -5.19
CA GLU A 25 -9.92 -15.73 -6.38
C GLU A 25 -8.50 -16.28 -6.65
N PHE A 26 -7.47 -15.58 -6.20
CA PHE A 26 -6.05 -15.94 -6.50
C PHE A 26 -5.41 -16.85 -5.45
N ARG A 27 -6.17 -17.78 -4.87
CA ARG A 27 -5.65 -18.63 -3.79
C ARG A 27 -4.41 -19.44 -4.20
N ILE A 28 -4.48 -20.12 -5.33
CA ILE A 28 -3.38 -20.98 -5.83
C ILE A 28 -2.27 -20.13 -6.42
N LEU A 29 -2.60 -19.20 -7.32
CA LEU A 29 -1.65 -18.34 -8.02
C LEU A 29 -0.79 -17.49 -7.08
N SER A 30 -1.34 -17.06 -5.96
CA SER A 30 -0.62 -16.24 -4.97
C SER A 30 0.00 -17.08 -3.84
N SER A 31 -0.07 -18.41 -3.91
CA SER A 31 0.47 -19.31 -2.87
C SER A 31 0.01 -18.97 -1.46
N ARG A 32 -1.29 -18.69 -1.29
CA ARG A 32 -1.87 -18.41 0.02
C ARG A 32 -1.74 -19.62 0.96
N PRO A 33 -1.67 -19.39 2.28
CA PRO A 33 -1.59 -20.46 3.26
C PRO A 33 -2.67 -21.53 3.04
N SER A 34 -2.26 -22.79 3.14
CA SER A 34 -3.15 -23.94 3.07
C SER A 34 -4.07 -24.02 4.28
N ASN A 35 -5.14 -24.81 4.18
CA ASN A 35 -6.05 -25.02 5.32
C ASN A 35 -5.32 -25.65 6.53
N SER A 36 -4.33 -26.51 6.28
CA SER A 36 -3.51 -27.10 7.35
C SER A 36 -2.60 -26.07 8.02
N GLU A 37 -2.11 -25.08 7.29
CA GLU A 37 -1.31 -23.98 7.85
C GLU A 37 -2.17 -22.98 8.63
N ILE A 38 -3.36 -22.65 8.12
CA ILE A 38 -4.32 -21.75 8.80
C ILE A 38 -4.76 -22.34 10.15
N LYS A 39 -4.91 -23.68 10.25
CA LYS A 39 -5.23 -24.36 11.53
C LYS A 39 -4.10 -24.26 12.57
N LYS A 40 -2.85 -24.04 12.13
CA LYS A 40 -1.68 -24.00 13.05
C LYS A 40 -1.48 -22.64 13.72
N ALA A 41 -1.96 -21.57 13.14
CA ALA A 41 -1.90 -20.20 13.67
C ALA A 41 -3.02 -19.38 13.04
N LYS A 42 -3.50 -18.37 13.73
CA LYS A 42 -4.52 -17.48 13.19
C LYS A 42 -3.94 -16.55 12.13
N HIS A 43 -4.59 -16.48 10.98
CA HIS A 43 -4.17 -15.69 9.82
C HIS A 43 -5.22 -14.61 9.49
N HIS A 44 -4.76 -13.41 9.19
CA HIS A 44 -5.61 -12.27 8.85
C HIS A 44 -5.26 -11.69 7.49
N LEU A 45 -6.23 -11.06 6.83
CA LEU A 45 -6.13 -10.31 5.58
C LEU A 45 -5.75 -11.16 4.35
N TYR A 46 -5.93 -12.47 4.42
CA TYR A 46 -5.82 -13.36 3.27
C TYR A 46 -7.20 -13.54 2.63
N GLY A 47 -7.30 -13.38 1.30
CA GLY A 47 -8.56 -13.54 0.58
C GLY A 47 -9.65 -12.62 1.09
N LEU A 48 -9.33 -11.39 1.37
CA LEU A 48 -10.22 -10.39 1.96
C LEU A 48 -11.23 -9.85 0.95
N ILE A 49 -10.80 -9.63 -0.29
CA ILE A 49 -11.54 -8.87 -1.29
C ILE A 49 -11.61 -9.60 -2.63
N SER A 50 -12.66 -9.36 -3.43
CA SER A 50 -12.75 -9.84 -4.80
C SER A 50 -11.87 -9.02 -5.74
N VAL A 51 -11.29 -9.65 -6.77
CA VAL A 51 -10.53 -9.00 -7.85
C VAL A 51 -11.31 -7.95 -8.62
N LYS A 52 -12.64 -7.99 -8.56
CA LYS A 52 -13.52 -6.98 -9.17
C LYS A 52 -13.48 -5.63 -8.44
N LYS A 53 -12.88 -5.59 -7.24
CA LYS A 53 -12.80 -4.38 -6.42
C LYS A 53 -11.38 -3.84 -6.38
N TYR A 54 -11.24 -2.54 -6.51
CA TYR A 54 -9.97 -1.87 -6.28
C TYR A 54 -9.59 -1.92 -4.79
N PHE A 55 -8.33 -2.22 -4.50
CA PHE A 55 -7.80 -2.25 -3.14
C PHE A 55 -6.44 -1.57 -3.08
N SER A 56 -6.37 -0.43 -2.46
CA SER A 56 -5.17 0.39 -2.37
C SER A 56 -4.33 0.05 -1.14
N ALA A 57 -3.08 0.54 -1.12
CA ALA A 57 -2.23 0.46 0.07
C ALA A 57 -2.84 1.21 1.28
N GLY A 58 -3.62 2.27 1.03
CA GLY A 58 -4.37 2.96 2.08
C GLY A 58 -5.49 2.11 2.68
N ASP A 59 -6.20 1.33 1.84
CA ASP A 59 -7.24 0.41 2.33
C ASP A 59 -6.61 -0.73 3.12
N TRP A 60 -5.49 -1.29 2.63
CA TRP A 60 -4.73 -2.27 3.38
C TRP A 60 -4.28 -1.72 4.74
N LEU A 61 -3.75 -0.50 4.80
CA LEU A 61 -3.32 0.13 6.05
C LEU A 61 -4.46 0.29 7.05
N LYS A 62 -5.67 0.64 6.59
CA LYS A 62 -6.86 0.70 7.46
C LYS A 62 -7.18 -0.67 8.07
N GLU A 63 -7.15 -1.72 7.26
CA GLU A 63 -7.45 -3.07 7.74
C GLU A 63 -6.36 -3.64 8.65
N VAL A 64 -5.08 -3.44 8.31
CA VAL A 64 -3.98 -3.92 9.17
C VAL A 64 -3.99 -3.24 10.54
N LYS A 65 -4.28 -1.93 10.60
CA LYS A 65 -4.45 -1.22 11.89
C LYS A 65 -5.53 -1.84 12.78
N LYS A 66 -6.69 -2.19 12.20
CA LYS A 66 -7.76 -2.87 12.95
C LYS A 66 -7.28 -4.21 13.50
N LYS A 67 -6.53 -4.98 12.67
CA LYS A 67 -6.04 -6.31 13.08
C LYS A 67 -4.94 -6.23 14.14
N ILE A 68 -4.01 -5.28 14.01
CA ILE A 68 -2.98 -5.04 15.03
C ILE A 68 -3.64 -4.69 16.37
N LYS A 69 -4.57 -3.71 16.38
CA LYS A 69 -5.27 -3.32 17.60
C LYS A 69 -6.03 -4.50 18.24
N LEU A 70 -6.69 -5.32 17.41
CA LEU A 70 -7.43 -6.51 17.89
C LEU A 70 -6.47 -7.55 18.48
N SER A 71 -5.37 -7.87 17.80
CA SER A 71 -4.36 -8.82 18.30
C SER A 71 -3.80 -8.35 19.64
N LEU A 72 -3.41 -7.10 19.76
CA LEU A 72 -2.87 -6.54 21.01
C LEU A 72 -3.91 -6.54 22.14
N LYS A 73 -5.18 -6.18 21.85
CA LYS A 73 -6.27 -6.29 22.84
C LYS A 73 -6.42 -7.71 23.37
N ASN A 74 -6.19 -8.71 22.54
CA ASN A 74 -6.25 -10.12 22.88
C ASN A 74 -4.91 -10.67 23.45
N LYS A 75 -3.98 -9.80 23.80
CA LYS A 75 -2.62 -10.16 24.29
C LYS A 75 -1.88 -11.09 23.31
N LYS A 76 -2.06 -10.88 21.99
CA LYS A 76 -1.40 -11.60 20.91
C LYS A 76 -0.41 -10.69 20.21
N LEU A 77 0.76 -11.23 19.84
CA LEU A 77 1.76 -10.51 19.06
C LEU A 77 1.32 -10.45 17.59
N PRO A 78 1.12 -9.26 16.99
CA PRO A 78 0.88 -9.15 15.55
C PRO A 78 2.17 -9.40 14.77
N ILE A 79 2.15 -10.41 13.87
CA ILE A 79 3.28 -10.79 13.02
C ILE A 79 2.91 -10.49 11.58
N ILE A 80 3.52 -9.45 10.99
CA ILE A 80 3.22 -8.99 9.64
C ILE A 80 4.14 -9.70 8.65
N VAL A 81 3.54 -10.38 7.66
CA VAL A 81 4.27 -11.26 6.73
C VAL A 81 3.82 -11.02 5.30
N GLY A 82 4.76 -10.81 4.38
CA GLY A 82 4.45 -10.67 2.97
C GLY A 82 5.63 -10.19 2.13
N GLY A 83 5.38 -9.98 0.84
CA GLY A 83 6.39 -9.52 -0.14
C GLY A 83 6.19 -8.09 -0.64
N THR A 84 5.12 -7.39 -0.24
CA THR A 84 4.80 -6.07 -0.80
C THR A 84 5.51 -4.95 -0.03
N GLY A 85 6.66 -4.50 -0.56
CA GLY A 85 7.47 -3.45 0.06
C GLY A 85 6.71 -2.14 0.33
N LEU A 86 5.74 -1.79 -0.53
CA LEU A 86 4.88 -0.63 -0.31
C LEU A 86 4.06 -0.76 0.98
N TYR A 87 3.54 -1.95 1.31
CA TYR A 87 2.79 -2.19 2.53
C TYR A 87 3.67 -2.00 3.78
N PHE A 88 4.89 -2.56 3.77
CA PHE A 88 5.85 -2.33 4.85
C PHE A 88 6.25 -0.86 4.98
N ASN A 89 6.42 -0.15 3.86
CA ASN A 89 6.70 1.29 3.89
C ASN A 89 5.54 2.08 4.53
N THR A 90 4.26 1.69 4.31
CA THR A 90 3.14 2.39 4.96
C THR A 90 3.14 2.22 6.47
N ILE A 91 3.65 1.11 6.99
CA ILE A 91 3.81 0.89 8.44
C ILE A 91 5.01 1.68 8.98
N THR A 92 6.16 1.58 8.34
CA THR A 92 7.41 2.15 8.88
C THR A 92 7.57 3.64 8.63
N LYS A 93 7.14 4.13 7.46
CA LYS A 93 7.26 5.55 7.04
C LYS A 93 5.93 6.28 7.02
N GLY A 94 4.82 5.55 6.99
CA GLY A 94 3.47 6.10 6.83
C GLY A 94 3.01 6.21 5.38
N ILE A 95 1.81 6.76 5.22
CA ILE A 95 1.22 7.08 3.92
C ILE A 95 0.70 8.52 3.93
N SER A 96 0.97 9.24 2.85
CA SER A 96 0.54 10.65 2.72
C SER A 96 -0.98 10.74 2.70
N LYS A 97 -1.55 11.61 3.55
CA LYS A 97 -3.00 11.85 3.65
C LYS A 97 -3.50 12.75 2.52
N ILE A 98 -3.23 12.36 1.28
CA ILE A 98 -3.69 13.08 0.10
C ILE A 98 -5.20 12.92 0.00
N PRO A 99 -5.98 14.02 -0.24
CA PRO A 99 -7.41 13.94 -0.49
C PRO A 99 -7.74 13.01 -1.66
N ASP A 100 -8.94 12.44 -1.64
CA ASP A 100 -9.39 11.57 -2.72
C ASP A 100 -9.42 12.31 -4.06
N ILE A 101 -8.79 11.68 -5.06
CA ILE A 101 -8.84 12.15 -6.44
C ILE A 101 -10.02 11.46 -7.12
N ASP A 102 -10.97 12.26 -7.56
CA ASP A 102 -12.17 11.75 -8.22
C ASP A 102 -11.87 11.03 -9.54
N SER A 103 -12.77 10.15 -9.95
CA SER A 103 -12.63 9.34 -11.16
C SER A 103 -12.52 10.17 -12.44
N ARG A 104 -13.22 11.31 -12.50
CA ARG A 104 -13.18 12.23 -13.64
C ARG A 104 -11.78 12.86 -13.81
N THR A 105 -11.17 13.29 -12.71
CA THR A 105 -9.79 13.81 -12.73
C THR A 105 -8.81 12.74 -13.18
N ARG A 106 -8.91 11.52 -12.64
CA ARG A 106 -8.06 10.39 -13.04
C ARG A 106 -8.22 10.05 -14.52
N ALA A 107 -9.45 9.96 -15.02
CA ALA A 107 -9.73 9.71 -16.43
C ALA A 107 -9.14 10.80 -17.34
N LYS A 108 -9.30 12.07 -16.97
CA LYS A 108 -8.72 13.20 -17.70
C LYS A 108 -7.19 13.11 -17.80
N VAL A 109 -6.52 12.79 -16.69
CA VAL A 109 -5.05 12.68 -16.66
C VAL A 109 -4.58 11.48 -17.48
N ARG A 110 -5.25 10.33 -17.37
CA ARG A 110 -4.94 9.13 -18.15
C ARG A 110 -5.11 9.37 -19.65
N ASN A 111 -6.21 10.01 -20.06
CA ASN A 111 -6.44 10.34 -21.47
C ASN A 111 -5.37 11.31 -21.99
N LEU A 112 -4.98 12.30 -21.18
CA LEU A 112 -3.90 13.22 -21.55
C LEU A 112 -2.57 12.48 -21.70
N PHE A 113 -2.24 11.56 -20.77
CA PHE A 113 -1.05 10.72 -20.84
C PHE A 113 -1.04 9.85 -22.12
N ASN A 114 -2.15 9.18 -22.41
CA ASN A 114 -2.27 8.34 -23.61
C ASN A 114 -2.12 9.16 -24.91
N LYS A 115 -2.64 10.40 -24.94
CA LYS A 115 -2.54 11.29 -26.10
C LYS A 115 -1.11 11.80 -26.35
N LEU A 116 -0.37 12.11 -25.29
CA LEU A 116 0.93 12.77 -25.40
C LEU A 116 2.12 11.80 -25.37
N GLY A 117 1.94 10.63 -24.82
CA GLY A 117 3.03 9.73 -24.46
C GLY A 117 3.83 10.22 -23.23
N TYR A 118 4.74 9.38 -22.74
CA TYR A 118 5.42 9.64 -21.47
C TYR A 118 6.28 10.91 -21.46
N GLN A 119 7.00 11.19 -22.56
CA GLN A 119 7.94 12.32 -22.61
C GLN A 119 7.23 13.68 -22.59
N LYS A 120 6.31 13.92 -23.52
CA LYS A 120 5.54 15.17 -23.59
C LYS A 120 4.62 15.37 -22.37
N PHE A 121 4.12 14.27 -21.81
CA PHE A 121 3.35 14.34 -20.57
C PHE A 121 4.23 14.78 -19.40
N TYR A 122 5.46 14.26 -19.29
CA TYR A 122 6.40 14.68 -18.25
C TYR A 122 6.79 16.16 -18.38
N GLU A 123 7.01 16.68 -19.59
CA GLU A 123 7.24 18.11 -19.82
C GLU A 123 6.08 18.98 -19.30
N LYS A 124 4.82 18.56 -19.57
CA LYS A 124 3.64 19.24 -19.02
C LYS A 124 3.58 19.12 -17.48
N LEU A 125 3.99 18.00 -16.91
CA LEU A 125 4.08 17.85 -15.47
C LEU A 125 5.12 18.82 -14.87
N LEU A 126 6.27 18.99 -15.51
CA LEU A 126 7.30 19.93 -15.04
C LEU A 126 6.84 21.39 -15.06
N ILE A 127 6.04 21.77 -16.07
CA ILE A 127 5.41 23.11 -16.11
C ILE A 127 4.42 23.28 -14.94
N LEU A 128 3.62 22.25 -14.66
CA LEU A 128 2.62 22.28 -13.60
C LEU A 128 3.25 22.19 -12.19
N ASP A 129 4.30 21.41 -12.05
CA ASP A 129 5.00 21.13 -10.77
C ASP A 129 6.52 20.97 -10.97
N PRO A 130 7.27 22.09 -11.02
CA PRO A 130 8.72 22.05 -11.23
C PRO A 130 9.50 21.25 -10.18
N LYS A 131 8.94 21.05 -8.98
CA LYS A 131 9.56 20.28 -7.90
C LYS A 131 9.81 18.81 -8.27
N ILE A 132 9.07 18.28 -9.26
CA ILE A 132 9.18 16.89 -9.71
C ILE A 132 10.50 16.62 -10.46
N LYS A 133 11.13 17.68 -11.03
CA LYS A 133 12.39 17.55 -11.79
C LYS A 133 13.43 16.77 -10.98
N ASN A 134 14.04 15.76 -11.61
CA ASN A 134 15.06 14.88 -11.01
C ASN A 134 14.59 14.05 -9.78
N LYS A 135 13.30 14.04 -9.47
CA LYS A 135 12.72 13.24 -8.38
C LYS A 135 11.87 12.08 -8.87
N ILE A 136 11.22 12.24 -10.02
CA ILE A 136 10.46 11.20 -10.71
C ILE A 136 10.99 11.11 -12.12
N LEU A 137 11.28 9.90 -12.59
CA LEU A 137 11.75 9.68 -13.96
C LEU A 137 10.60 9.81 -14.97
N PRO A 138 10.85 10.33 -16.18
CA PRO A 138 9.84 10.41 -17.23
C PRO A 138 9.22 9.05 -17.58
N SER A 139 10.02 7.98 -17.52
CA SER A 139 9.59 6.60 -17.79
C SER A 139 8.70 5.99 -16.71
N ASP A 140 8.67 6.55 -15.49
CA ASP A 140 7.77 6.09 -14.43
C ASP A 140 6.36 6.67 -14.64
N SER A 141 5.64 6.05 -15.56
CA SER A 141 4.31 6.50 -15.99
C SER A 141 3.28 6.53 -14.84
N GLN A 142 3.39 5.64 -13.87
CA GLN A 142 2.46 5.62 -12.74
C GLN A 142 2.71 6.79 -11.79
N ARG A 143 3.96 7.05 -11.44
CA ARG A 143 4.29 8.17 -10.55
C ARG A 143 4.09 9.53 -11.21
N THR A 144 4.39 9.66 -12.51
CA THR A 144 4.17 10.91 -13.24
C THR A 144 2.68 11.25 -13.35
N GLN A 145 1.82 10.27 -13.69
CA GLN A 145 0.37 10.47 -13.69
C GLN A 145 -0.14 10.80 -12.29
N ARG A 146 0.30 10.09 -11.27
CA ARG A 146 -0.10 10.36 -9.88
C ARG A 146 0.31 11.76 -9.41
N ALA A 147 1.52 12.21 -9.73
CA ALA A 147 1.98 13.56 -9.40
C ALA A 147 1.10 14.63 -10.08
N TYR A 148 0.75 14.41 -11.35
CA TYR A 148 -0.12 15.31 -12.11
C TYR A 148 -1.52 15.39 -11.51
N GLU A 149 -2.14 14.24 -11.19
CA GLU A 149 -3.46 14.14 -10.54
C GLU A 149 -3.48 14.93 -9.22
N VAL A 150 -2.49 14.68 -8.35
CA VAL A 150 -2.40 15.31 -7.04
C VAL A 150 -2.24 16.82 -7.16
N LYS A 151 -1.31 17.28 -8.01
CA LYS A 151 -1.08 18.71 -8.22
C LYS A 151 -2.29 19.42 -8.82
N LEU A 152 -2.95 18.78 -9.79
CA LEU A 152 -4.15 19.33 -10.43
C LEU A 152 -5.29 19.52 -9.41
N LYS A 153 -5.53 18.51 -8.57
CA LYS A 153 -6.64 18.48 -7.61
C LYS A 153 -6.36 19.32 -6.36
N THR A 154 -5.14 19.22 -5.81
CA THR A 154 -4.82 19.80 -4.49
C THR A 154 -4.02 21.11 -4.56
N LYS A 155 -3.54 21.49 -5.75
CA LYS A 155 -2.61 22.60 -5.99
C LYS A 155 -1.25 22.44 -5.26
N LYS A 156 -1.06 21.38 -4.50
CA LYS A 156 0.16 21.08 -3.75
C LYS A 156 0.94 19.94 -4.43
N SER A 157 2.27 20.00 -4.41
CA SER A 157 3.12 18.94 -4.98
C SER A 157 2.92 17.60 -4.27
N LEU A 158 2.99 16.49 -5.03
CA LEU A 158 3.06 15.16 -4.45
C LEU A 158 4.23 15.01 -3.48
N LEU A 159 5.37 15.63 -3.78
CA LEU A 159 6.56 15.60 -2.92
C LEU A 159 6.33 16.30 -1.59
N ASP A 160 5.59 17.40 -1.58
CA ASP A 160 5.25 18.10 -0.33
C ASP A 160 4.31 17.27 0.57
N TRP A 161 3.43 16.46 -0.04
CA TRP A 161 2.60 15.51 0.71
C TRP A 161 3.43 14.38 1.30
N ILE A 162 4.40 13.86 0.53
CA ILE A 162 5.31 12.79 0.97
C ILE A 162 6.22 13.28 2.11
N ALA A 163 6.81 14.46 1.97
CA ALA A 163 7.71 15.03 2.98
C ALA A 163 7.05 15.21 4.37
N ASN A 164 5.74 15.44 4.40
CA ASN A 164 4.97 15.62 5.64
C ASN A 164 4.32 14.32 6.14
N THR A 165 4.75 13.17 5.61
CA THR A 165 4.20 11.87 6.02
C THR A 165 4.85 11.39 7.31
N LYS A 166 4.02 10.91 8.23
CA LYS A 166 4.47 10.23 9.46
C LYS A 166 3.77 8.88 9.59
N SER A 167 4.48 7.91 10.14
CA SER A 167 3.88 6.62 10.46
C SER A 167 2.89 6.74 11.61
N ASP A 168 1.78 6.00 11.52
CA ASP A 168 0.86 5.84 12.65
C ASP A 168 1.34 4.78 13.68
N PHE A 169 2.53 4.21 13.47
CA PHE A 169 3.13 3.17 14.31
C PHE A 169 4.46 3.61 14.94
N LEU A 170 4.69 4.91 15.11
CA LEU A 170 5.92 5.45 15.71
C LEU A 170 6.13 4.96 17.15
N ASP A 171 5.03 4.77 17.89
CA ASP A 171 5.05 4.34 19.29
C ASP A 171 5.17 2.81 19.45
N TYR A 172 5.29 2.07 18.34
CA TYR A 172 5.42 0.60 18.37
C TYR A 172 6.87 0.18 18.23
N ASP A 173 7.32 -0.74 19.08
CA ASP A 173 8.61 -1.42 18.89
C ASP A 173 8.50 -2.46 17.79
N ILE A 174 8.96 -2.10 16.58
CA ILE A 174 8.87 -2.94 15.39
C ILE A 174 10.19 -3.70 15.19
N LYS A 175 10.17 -5.02 15.37
CA LYS A 175 11.30 -5.89 15.02
C LYS A 175 11.19 -6.33 13.56
N LYS A 176 12.25 -6.17 12.79
CA LYS A 176 12.38 -6.63 11.40
C LYS A 176 13.21 -7.90 11.36
N ILE A 177 12.75 -8.89 10.62
CA ILE A 177 13.38 -10.20 10.46
C ILE A 177 13.60 -10.48 8.98
#